data_7c4cc39f143e172256b6aa9c7f3b357c
#
_entry.id   7c4cc39f143e172256b6aa9c7f3b357c
#
_cell.length_a   1.000
_cell.length_b   1.000
_cell.length_c   1.000
_cell.angle_alpha   90.00
_cell.angle_beta   90.00
_cell.angle_gamma   90.00
#
_symmetry.space_group_name_H-M   'P 1'
#
loop_
_entity.id
_entity.type
_entity.pdbx_description
1 polymer ?
#
loop_
_entity_poly.entity_id
_entity_poly.type
_entity_poly.pdbx_seq_one_letter_code
_entity_poly.pdbx_strand_id
1 'polypeptide(L)'
;MLLSNFGKMSSDEILKVVFPLLEGPDLASCMAVCKQWLHVAQDDYFWKCLCAKRWPSTCKKPSPPVTYYKLFKTFYKRENNRTLLPPRISLTDLEFYIDFWADGNILFSEVVPGPTLQKRNWTPPSGISSLMRYHLEGPEYKLTLPVKPQFAVPYTQTVSVSVLVARKDTNKVACIIHKAMFDYIDRSTCRALAFDYLVFSPAHPFVPGIRAWIALLFMEHGDDCDIDVFGIEMDFCDAANNEEEVLWLLDMLDWK
;
A
#
# COMPACT_ATOMS: atom_id res chain seq x y z
N MET A 1 -69.94 -1.04 6.59
CA MET A 1 -69.74 -0.14 5.46
C MET A 1 -68.59 0.83 5.79
N LEU A 2 -67.38 0.32 5.86
CA LEU A 2 -66.13 1.09 6.20
C LEU A 2 -64.89 0.45 5.54
N LEU A 3 -64.95 0.29 4.20
CA LEU A 3 -63.80 -0.22 3.42
C LEU A 3 -63.80 0.42 2.04
N SER A 4 -63.55 1.72 1.92
CA SER A 4 -63.35 2.33 0.61
C SER A 4 -62.67 3.70 0.69
N ASN A 5 -61.52 3.81 1.33
CA ASN A 5 -60.64 4.97 1.15
C ASN A 5 -59.17 4.60 1.30
N PHE A 6 -58.74 3.52 0.64
CA PHE A 6 -57.33 3.45 0.24
C PHE A 6 -57.23 4.31 -1.03
N GLY A 7 -57.00 5.63 -0.84
CA GLY A 7 -56.67 6.53 -1.90
C GLY A 7 -55.49 5.94 -2.68
N LYS A 8 -55.61 5.84 -4.02
CA LYS A 8 -54.49 5.44 -4.89
C LYS A 8 -53.33 6.38 -4.61
N MET A 9 -52.34 5.90 -3.85
CA MET A 9 -51.07 6.61 -3.72
C MET A 9 -50.53 6.88 -5.13
N SER A 10 -50.16 8.10 -5.40
CA SER A 10 -49.52 8.44 -6.67
C SER A 10 -48.15 7.78 -6.73
N SER A 11 -47.67 7.52 -7.92
CA SER A 11 -46.32 6.96 -8.11
C SER A 11 -45.25 7.80 -7.42
N ASP A 12 -45.39 9.12 -7.38
CA ASP A 12 -44.47 10.04 -6.70
C ASP A 12 -44.50 9.89 -5.17
N GLU A 13 -45.67 9.64 -4.59
CA GLU A 13 -45.78 9.40 -3.13
C GLU A 13 -45.10 8.12 -2.73
N ILE A 14 -45.21 7.06 -3.54
CA ILE A 14 -44.48 5.81 -3.31
C ILE A 14 -42.97 6.04 -3.39
N LEU A 15 -42.49 6.75 -4.40
CA LEU A 15 -41.04 7.05 -4.55
C LEU A 15 -40.52 7.88 -3.38
N LYS A 16 -41.29 8.86 -2.90
CA LYS A 16 -40.89 9.67 -1.71
C LYS A 16 -40.77 8.87 -0.42
N VAL A 17 -41.46 7.72 -0.33
CA VAL A 17 -41.37 6.81 0.81
C VAL A 17 -40.16 5.84 0.65
N VAL A 18 -39.90 5.39 -0.57
CA VAL A 18 -38.86 4.38 -0.87
C VAL A 18 -37.47 5.01 -0.96
N PHE A 19 -37.30 6.15 -1.62
CA PHE A 19 -35.99 6.76 -1.87
C PHE A 19 -35.20 7.11 -0.62
N PRO A 20 -35.79 7.55 0.50
CA PRO A 20 -35.07 7.74 1.76
C PRO A 20 -34.44 6.47 2.36
N LEU A 21 -34.89 5.29 1.93
CA LEU A 21 -34.38 4.00 2.38
C LEU A 21 -33.13 3.56 1.59
N LEU A 22 -32.83 4.21 0.45
CA LEU A 22 -31.73 3.87 -0.42
C LEU A 22 -30.42 4.49 0.09
N GLU A 23 -29.30 3.82 -0.23
CA GLU A 23 -27.98 4.42 -0.11
C GLU A 23 -27.71 5.39 -1.28
N GLY A 24 -26.71 6.29 -1.08
CA GLY A 24 -26.47 7.34 -2.06
C GLY A 24 -26.17 6.88 -3.50
N PRO A 25 -25.35 5.82 -3.73
CA PRO A 25 -25.14 5.28 -5.08
C PRO A 25 -26.41 4.75 -5.73
N ASP A 26 -27.28 4.09 -4.96
CA ASP A 26 -28.53 3.54 -5.46
C ASP A 26 -29.52 4.64 -5.81
N LEU A 27 -29.64 5.67 -4.96
CA LEU A 27 -30.44 6.86 -5.24
C LEU A 27 -29.92 7.59 -6.48
N ALA A 28 -28.60 7.69 -6.66
CA ALA A 28 -28.01 8.27 -7.87
C ALA A 28 -28.34 7.45 -9.12
N SER A 29 -28.35 6.12 -9.02
CA SER A 29 -28.75 5.23 -10.11
C SER A 29 -30.23 5.40 -10.49
N CYS A 30 -31.08 5.65 -9.51
CA CYS A 30 -32.50 5.95 -9.74
C CYS A 30 -32.70 7.20 -10.61
N MET A 31 -31.79 8.18 -10.55
CA MET A 31 -31.87 9.39 -11.39
C MET A 31 -31.71 9.09 -12.90
N ALA A 32 -31.18 7.94 -13.27
CA ALA A 32 -31.02 7.53 -14.67
C ALA A 32 -32.18 6.68 -15.22
N VAL A 33 -33.15 6.32 -14.39
CA VAL A 33 -34.26 5.39 -14.81
C VAL A 33 -35.26 6.06 -15.71
N CYS A 34 -35.85 7.17 -15.29
CA CYS A 34 -36.79 7.95 -16.07
C CYS A 34 -36.95 9.39 -15.54
N LYS A 35 -37.61 10.27 -16.29
CA LYS A 35 -37.79 11.69 -15.91
C LYS A 35 -38.52 11.87 -14.57
N GLN A 36 -39.49 11.03 -14.26
CA GLN A 36 -40.19 11.07 -12.99
C GLN A 36 -39.30 10.72 -11.81
N TRP A 37 -38.49 9.65 -11.93
CA TRP A 37 -37.55 9.24 -10.92
C TRP A 37 -36.44 10.27 -10.74
N LEU A 38 -35.91 10.83 -11.82
CA LEU A 38 -34.97 11.92 -11.79
C LEU A 38 -35.50 13.11 -10.98
N HIS A 39 -36.74 13.54 -11.28
CA HIS A 39 -37.37 14.67 -10.60
C HIS A 39 -37.50 14.46 -9.08
N VAL A 40 -37.92 13.27 -8.66
CA VAL A 40 -38.03 12.95 -7.23
C VAL A 40 -36.68 12.76 -6.59
N ALA A 41 -35.74 12.03 -7.23
CA ALA A 41 -34.40 11.73 -6.68
C ALA A 41 -33.50 12.97 -6.61
N GLN A 42 -33.79 14.02 -7.38
CA GLN A 42 -33.05 15.31 -7.30
C GLN A 42 -33.44 16.17 -6.09
N ASP A 43 -34.46 15.80 -5.32
CA ASP A 43 -34.84 16.54 -4.13
C ASP A 43 -33.66 16.59 -3.14
N ASP A 44 -33.17 17.80 -2.89
CA ASP A 44 -31.99 18.05 -2.07
C ASP A 44 -32.21 17.60 -0.62
N TYR A 45 -33.43 17.42 -0.18
CA TYR A 45 -33.77 16.88 1.13
C TYR A 45 -33.22 15.46 1.34
N PHE A 46 -33.35 14.58 0.34
CA PHE A 46 -32.85 13.22 0.44
C PHE A 46 -31.32 13.20 0.55
N TRP A 47 -30.66 14.03 -0.26
CA TRP A 47 -29.20 14.16 -0.24
C TRP A 47 -28.71 14.79 1.06
N LYS A 48 -29.47 15.72 1.65
CA LYS A 48 -29.18 16.26 2.99
C LYS A 48 -29.24 15.15 4.04
N CYS A 49 -30.27 14.30 4.02
CA CYS A 49 -30.38 13.17 4.96
C CYS A 49 -29.23 12.17 4.79
N LEU A 50 -28.83 11.85 3.56
CA LEU A 50 -27.69 10.98 3.28
C LEU A 50 -26.36 11.60 3.75
N CYS A 51 -26.15 12.89 3.51
CA CYS A 51 -24.99 13.61 4.04
C CYS A 51 -24.99 13.59 5.58
N ALA A 52 -26.13 13.85 6.22
CA ALA A 52 -26.25 13.84 7.67
C ALA A 52 -25.94 12.47 8.27
N LYS A 53 -26.37 11.39 7.61
CA LYS A 53 -26.12 10.00 8.04
C LYS A 53 -24.62 9.65 7.93
N ARG A 54 -23.97 10.03 6.84
CA ARG A 54 -22.60 9.62 6.54
C ARG A 54 -21.53 10.59 7.08
N TRP A 55 -21.82 11.90 6.98
CA TRP A 55 -20.93 12.98 7.45
C TRP A 55 -21.72 14.01 8.27
N PRO A 56 -22.04 13.72 9.53
CA PRO A 56 -22.89 14.58 10.35
C PRO A 56 -22.44 16.04 10.45
N SER A 57 -21.13 16.29 10.30
CA SER A 57 -20.54 17.63 10.32
C SER A 57 -21.02 18.53 9.18
N THR A 58 -21.48 17.96 8.05
CA THR A 58 -22.00 18.73 6.91
C THR A 58 -23.25 19.54 7.27
N CYS A 59 -24.01 19.08 8.26
CA CYS A 59 -25.23 19.74 8.73
C CYS A 59 -24.98 20.87 9.75
N LYS A 60 -23.74 21.05 10.21
CA LYS A 60 -23.39 22.14 11.14
C LYS A 60 -23.31 23.52 10.45
N LYS A 61 -23.22 23.55 9.11
CA LYS A 61 -23.32 24.81 8.34
C LYS A 61 -24.77 25.08 7.97
N PRO A 62 -25.27 26.31 8.14
CA PRO A 62 -26.65 26.66 7.85
C PRO A 62 -27.02 26.53 6.35
N SER A 63 -26.06 26.71 5.46
CA SER A 63 -26.23 26.49 4.02
C SER A 63 -24.90 26.10 3.39
N PRO A 64 -24.82 24.93 2.70
CA PRO A 64 -23.66 24.61 1.92
C PRO A 64 -23.57 25.53 0.68
N PRO A 65 -22.36 25.83 0.18
CA PRO A 65 -22.19 26.67 -1.03
C PRO A 65 -22.70 25.99 -2.31
N VAL A 66 -23.08 24.72 -2.23
CA VAL A 66 -23.55 23.87 -3.32
C VAL A 66 -24.69 22.98 -2.81
N THR A 67 -25.48 22.40 -3.73
CA THR A 67 -26.54 21.44 -3.35
C THR A 67 -25.97 20.25 -2.59
N TYR A 68 -26.76 19.64 -1.69
CA TYR A 68 -26.35 18.45 -0.96
C TYR A 68 -26.05 17.27 -1.89
N TYR A 69 -26.73 17.16 -3.04
CA TYR A 69 -26.38 16.18 -4.08
C TYR A 69 -24.92 16.36 -4.57
N LYS A 70 -24.54 17.59 -4.93
CA LYS A 70 -23.14 17.86 -5.38
C LYS A 70 -22.14 17.62 -4.25
N LEU A 71 -22.49 17.99 -3.03
CA LEU A 71 -21.67 17.75 -1.85
C LEU A 71 -21.46 16.26 -1.62
N PHE A 72 -22.56 15.48 -1.60
CA PHE A 72 -22.52 14.02 -1.48
C PHE A 72 -21.64 13.39 -2.57
N LYS A 73 -21.87 13.71 -3.83
CA LYS A 73 -21.13 13.20 -4.98
C LYS A 73 -19.61 13.48 -4.84
N THR A 74 -19.25 14.69 -4.41
CA THR A 74 -17.85 15.09 -4.25
C THR A 74 -17.17 14.34 -3.10
N PHE A 75 -17.81 14.25 -1.94
CA PHE A 75 -17.25 13.57 -0.76
C PHE A 75 -17.20 12.06 -1.00
N TYR A 76 -18.26 11.46 -1.53
CA TYR A 76 -18.29 10.05 -1.86
C TYR A 76 -17.21 9.66 -2.89
N LYS A 77 -17.04 10.49 -3.93
CA LYS A 77 -15.97 10.27 -4.90
C LYS A 77 -14.57 10.34 -4.25
N ARG A 78 -14.34 11.30 -3.37
CA ARG A 78 -13.05 11.43 -2.68
C ARG A 78 -12.78 10.33 -1.66
N GLU A 79 -13.83 9.83 -1.01
CA GLU A 79 -13.72 8.74 -0.04
C GLU A 79 -13.44 7.40 -0.72
N ASN A 80 -14.11 7.13 -1.86
CA ASN A 80 -14.00 5.86 -2.58
C ASN A 80 -12.95 5.87 -3.71
N ASN A 81 -12.62 7.03 -4.28
CA ASN A 81 -11.60 7.17 -5.29
C ASN A 81 -10.34 7.78 -4.67
N ARG A 82 -9.71 7.06 -3.77
CA ARG A 82 -8.28 7.21 -3.50
C ARG A 82 -7.49 6.51 -4.60
N THR A 83 -7.86 6.72 -5.86
CA THR A 83 -7.00 6.33 -6.96
C THR A 83 -5.81 7.28 -6.94
N LEU A 84 -4.74 6.81 -6.30
CA LEU A 84 -3.41 7.32 -6.60
C LEU A 84 -3.28 7.30 -8.13
N LEU A 85 -2.72 8.34 -8.71
CA LEU A 85 -2.33 8.27 -10.12
C LEU A 85 -1.41 7.06 -10.28
N PRO A 86 -1.51 6.29 -11.37
CA PRO A 86 -0.61 5.17 -11.56
C PRO A 86 0.84 5.65 -11.44
N PRO A 87 1.75 4.84 -10.87
CA PRO A 87 3.15 5.18 -10.75
C PRO A 87 3.72 5.44 -12.14
N ARG A 88 4.65 6.38 -12.24
CA ARG A 88 5.31 6.74 -13.52
C ARG A 88 6.44 5.80 -13.87
N ILE A 89 6.80 4.92 -12.95
CA ILE A 89 7.88 3.96 -13.06
C ILE A 89 7.33 2.54 -12.91
N SER A 90 8.03 1.58 -13.46
CA SER A 90 7.76 0.15 -13.30
C SER A 90 9.02 -0.55 -12.79
N LEU A 91 8.90 -1.75 -12.23
CA LEU A 91 10.06 -2.53 -11.80
C LEU A 91 11.03 -2.82 -12.97
N THR A 92 10.54 -2.89 -14.20
CA THR A 92 11.40 -3.07 -15.40
C THR A 92 12.35 -1.89 -15.65
N ASP A 93 11.97 -0.71 -15.17
CA ASP A 93 12.75 0.52 -15.34
C ASP A 93 13.80 0.71 -14.24
N LEU A 94 13.82 -0.17 -13.24
CA LEU A 94 14.64 -0.04 -12.03
C LEU A 94 15.75 -1.10 -11.99
N GLU A 95 16.89 -0.68 -11.44
CA GLU A 95 18.00 -1.54 -11.00
C GLU A 95 18.35 -1.21 -9.57
N PHE A 96 18.49 -2.24 -8.75
CA PHE A 96 18.83 -2.12 -7.33
C PHE A 96 20.29 -2.55 -7.11
N TYR A 97 21.05 -1.72 -6.41
CA TYR A 97 22.41 -1.96 -6.00
C TYR A 97 22.41 -2.28 -4.52
N ILE A 98 22.70 -3.52 -4.17
CA ILE A 98 22.56 -4.04 -2.80
C ILE A 98 23.93 -4.48 -2.32
N ASP A 99 24.43 -3.81 -1.28
CA ASP A 99 25.73 -4.09 -0.70
C ASP A 99 25.61 -4.37 0.81
N PHE A 100 26.27 -5.45 1.26
CA PHE A 100 26.41 -5.80 2.68
C PHE A 100 27.87 -5.80 3.07
N TRP A 101 28.14 -5.23 4.22
CA TRP A 101 29.47 -5.21 4.81
C TRP A 101 29.45 -5.79 6.22
N ALA A 102 30.51 -6.55 6.58
CA ALA A 102 30.81 -6.93 7.95
C ALA A 102 32.19 -6.41 8.28
N ASP A 103 32.31 -5.61 9.35
CA ASP A 103 33.60 -5.04 9.83
C ASP A 103 34.44 -4.38 8.72
N GLY A 104 33.77 -3.75 7.76
CA GLY A 104 34.42 -3.07 6.62
C GLY A 104 34.74 -3.96 5.41
N ASN A 105 34.47 -5.26 5.49
CA ASN A 105 34.64 -6.20 4.37
C ASN A 105 33.31 -6.42 3.66
N ILE A 106 33.35 -6.53 2.33
CA ILE A 106 32.16 -6.83 1.53
C ILE A 106 31.78 -8.30 1.71
N LEU A 107 30.58 -8.56 2.20
CA LEU A 107 29.99 -9.89 2.27
C LEU A 107 29.19 -10.25 1.02
N PHE A 108 28.49 -9.28 0.49
CA PHE A 108 27.61 -9.46 -0.66
C PHE A 108 27.51 -8.13 -1.41
N SER A 109 27.56 -8.19 -2.73
CA SER A 109 27.41 -7.01 -3.59
C SER A 109 26.82 -7.44 -4.93
N GLU A 110 25.61 -6.97 -5.23
CA GLU A 110 24.88 -7.37 -6.43
C GLU A 110 24.11 -6.20 -7.04
N VAL A 111 24.04 -6.22 -8.37
CA VAL A 111 23.15 -5.34 -9.15
C VAL A 111 21.95 -6.16 -9.63
N VAL A 112 20.77 -5.83 -9.11
CA VAL A 112 19.57 -6.64 -9.28
C VAL A 112 18.54 -5.89 -10.11
N PRO A 113 18.14 -6.41 -11.29
CA PRO A 113 17.01 -5.86 -12.03
C PRO A 113 15.72 -5.95 -11.23
N GLY A 114 14.90 -4.89 -11.24
CA GLY A 114 13.67 -4.84 -10.47
C GLY A 114 12.73 -6.05 -10.62
N PRO A 115 12.51 -6.60 -11.84
CA PRO A 115 11.68 -7.80 -12.00
C PRO A 115 12.18 -9.04 -11.26
N THR A 116 13.49 -9.12 -10.97
CA THR A 116 14.09 -10.24 -10.21
C THR A 116 13.63 -10.24 -8.74
N LEU A 117 13.29 -9.06 -8.21
CA LEU A 117 12.82 -8.89 -6.83
C LEU A 117 11.34 -9.27 -6.63
N GLN A 118 10.63 -9.62 -7.70
CA GLN A 118 9.25 -10.05 -7.58
C GLN A 118 9.15 -11.46 -6.98
N LYS A 119 8.35 -11.61 -5.93
CA LYS A 119 8.11 -12.85 -5.18
C LYS A 119 7.75 -14.07 -6.05
N ARG A 120 7.23 -13.85 -7.26
CA ARG A 120 6.75 -14.93 -8.16
C ARG A 120 7.83 -15.93 -8.61
N ASN A 121 9.09 -15.54 -8.53
CA ASN A 121 10.20 -16.31 -9.10
C ASN A 121 11.04 -17.06 -8.06
N TRP A 122 10.58 -17.13 -6.81
CA TRP A 122 11.39 -17.69 -5.74
C TRP A 122 10.74 -18.89 -5.07
N THR A 123 11.50 -19.98 -4.97
CA THR A 123 11.16 -21.17 -4.16
C THR A 123 12.09 -21.19 -2.96
N PRO A 124 11.57 -21.12 -1.74
CA PRO A 124 12.38 -21.20 -0.53
C PRO A 124 13.16 -22.50 -0.48
N PRO A 125 14.36 -22.52 0.15
CA PRO A 125 15.12 -23.75 0.33
C PRO A 125 14.37 -24.76 1.18
N SER A 126 14.71 -26.04 1.01
CA SER A 126 14.23 -27.10 1.90
C SER A 126 14.85 -26.93 3.29
N GLY A 127 14.07 -27.20 4.35
CA GLY A 127 14.59 -27.14 5.72
C GLY A 127 14.25 -25.87 6.50
N ILE A 128 13.64 -24.85 5.88
CA ILE A 128 13.15 -23.69 6.62
C ILE A 128 12.01 -24.03 7.58
N SER A 129 11.91 -23.28 8.67
CA SER A 129 10.84 -23.48 9.67
C SER A 129 9.46 -23.24 9.06
N SER A 130 8.43 -23.85 9.66
CA SER A 130 7.03 -23.65 9.23
C SER A 130 6.61 -22.18 9.38
N LEU A 131 7.14 -21.47 10.38
CA LEU A 131 6.84 -20.06 10.62
C LEU A 131 7.48 -19.17 9.55
N MET A 132 8.73 -19.44 9.15
CA MET A 132 9.38 -18.77 8.03
C MET A 132 8.62 -19.01 6.73
N ARG A 133 8.19 -20.25 6.48
CA ARG A 133 7.39 -20.59 5.30
C ARG A 133 6.09 -19.80 5.27
N TYR A 134 5.36 -19.74 6.39
CA TYR A 134 4.14 -18.96 6.51
C TYR A 134 4.40 -17.46 6.24
N HIS A 135 5.50 -16.92 6.77
CA HIS A 135 5.91 -15.54 6.49
C HIS A 135 6.18 -15.29 4.99
N LEU A 136 6.90 -16.19 4.35
CA LEU A 136 7.24 -16.07 2.93
C LEU A 136 6.04 -16.24 1.99
N GLU A 137 5.10 -17.12 2.36
CA GLU A 137 3.88 -17.39 1.58
C GLU A 137 2.74 -16.42 1.91
N GLY A 138 2.88 -15.58 2.95
CA GLY A 138 1.89 -14.61 3.41
C GLY A 138 1.46 -13.62 2.32
N PRO A 139 0.31 -12.94 2.50
CA PRO A 139 -0.27 -12.04 1.50
C PRO A 139 0.49 -10.71 1.35
N GLU A 140 1.37 -10.39 2.28
CA GLU A 140 2.12 -9.14 2.29
C GLU A 140 3.02 -9.02 1.07
N TYR A 141 3.00 -7.87 0.43
CA TYR A 141 3.86 -7.59 -0.71
C TYR A 141 5.26 -7.20 -0.25
N LYS A 142 6.25 -7.93 -0.74
CA LYS A 142 7.66 -7.73 -0.43
C LYS A 142 8.50 -7.95 -1.66
N LEU A 143 9.57 -7.19 -1.78
CA LEU A 143 10.60 -7.41 -2.77
C LEU A 143 11.58 -8.44 -2.21
N THR A 144 11.78 -9.56 -2.90
CA THR A 144 12.57 -10.69 -2.38
C THR A 144 13.63 -11.11 -3.38
N LEU A 145 14.87 -11.24 -2.90
CA LEU A 145 16.03 -11.68 -3.68
C LEU A 145 16.54 -13.01 -3.13
N PRO A 146 16.52 -14.10 -3.90
CA PRO A 146 17.25 -15.33 -3.55
C PRO A 146 18.75 -15.10 -3.62
N VAL A 147 19.47 -15.49 -2.60
CA VAL A 147 20.94 -15.38 -2.53
C VAL A 147 21.56 -16.71 -2.96
N LYS A 148 22.36 -16.65 -4.03
CA LYS A 148 23.09 -17.83 -4.55
C LYS A 148 24.47 -17.39 -5.07
N PRO A 149 25.58 -17.96 -4.56
CA PRO A 149 25.63 -18.91 -3.42
C PRO A 149 25.20 -18.26 -2.12
N GLN A 150 24.76 -19.07 -1.14
CA GLN A 150 24.52 -18.61 0.23
C GLN A 150 25.83 -18.13 0.83
N PHE A 151 25.76 -17.16 1.73
CA PHE A 151 26.92 -16.68 2.48
C PHE A 151 26.67 -16.78 3.99
N ALA A 152 27.73 -17.11 4.71
CA ALA A 152 27.68 -17.22 6.16
C ALA A 152 28.02 -15.88 6.83
N VAL A 153 27.35 -15.58 7.94
CA VAL A 153 27.59 -14.42 8.78
C VAL A 153 27.74 -14.87 10.22
N PRO A 154 28.90 -14.67 10.86
CA PRO A 154 29.07 -14.92 12.29
C PRO A 154 28.19 -13.98 13.13
N TYR A 155 27.53 -14.52 14.15
CA TYR A 155 26.71 -13.72 15.09
C TYR A 155 27.48 -12.60 15.80
N THR A 156 28.81 -12.72 15.84
CA THR A 156 29.67 -11.73 16.50
C THR A 156 29.99 -10.53 15.62
N GLN A 157 29.72 -10.60 14.32
CA GLN A 157 30.02 -9.53 13.39
C GLN A 157 28.86 -8.52 13.26
N THR A 158 29.24 -7.27 13.21
CA THR A 158 28.29 -6.19 12.91
C THR A 158 28.13 -6.06 11.41
N VAL A 159 26.94 -6.35 10.91
CA VAL A 159 26.60 -6.24 9.49
C VAL A 159 25.86 -4.95 9.22
N SER A 160 26.26 -4.24 8.16
CA SER A 160 25.58 -3.06 7.65
C SER A 160 25.17 -3.26 6.19
N VAL A 161 24.14 -2.53 5.77
CA VAL A 161 23.59 -2.61 4.41
C VAL A 161 23.40 -1.23 3.81
N SER A 162 23.65 -1.12 2.51
CA SER A 162 23.19 -0.01 1.69
C SER A 162 22.40 -0.53 0.49
N VAL A 163 21.33 0.17 0.17
CA VAL A 163 20.52 -0.11 -1.03
C VAL A 163 20.31 1.19 -1.78
N LEU A 164 20.81 1.21 -3.01
CA LEU A 164 20.53 2.28 -3.97
C LEU A 164 19.61 1.74 -5.06
N VAL A 165 18.87 2.61 -5.68
CA VAL A 165 18.05 2.28 -6.84
C VAL A 165 18.36 3.26 -7.98
N ALA A 166 18.56 2.73 -9.18
CA ALA A 166 18.78 3.53 -10.39
C ALA A 166 17.61 3.37 -11.37
N ARG A 167 17.32 4.44 -12.07
CA ARG A 167 16.35 4.45 -13.18
C ARG A 167 17.10 4.32 -14.52
N LYS A 168 16.77 3.29 -15.28
CA LYS A 168 17.39 3.02 -16.61
C LYS A 168 17.06 4.08 -17.64
N ASP A 169 15.88 4.70 -17.54
CA ASP A 169 15.39 5.70 -18.50
C ASP A 169 16.09 7.06 -18.36
N THR A 170 16.52 7.42 -17.15
CA THR A 170 17.08 8.74 -16.84
C THR A 170 18.48 8.71 -16.24
N ASN A 171 19.02 7.52 -15.96
CA ASN A 171 20.29 7.32 -15.24
C ASN A 171 20.33 8.02 -13.86
N LYS A 172 19.18 8.36 -13.30
CA LYS A 172 19.09 8.93 -11.96
C LYS A 172 19.14 7.84 -10.91
N VAL A 173 19.72 8.19 -9.77
CA VAL A 173 19.89 7.29 -8.62
C VAL A 173 19.18 7.88 -7.41
N ALA A 174 18.57 7.02 -6.60
CA ALA A 174 18.03 7.38 -5.29
C ALA A 174 18.55 6.39 -4.23
N CYS A 175 18.62 6.86 -2.98
CA CYS A 175 19.01 6.03 -1.84
C CYS A 175 17.74 5.50 -1.17
N ILE A 176 17.69 4.19 -0.95
CA ILE A 176 16.62 3.54 -0.18
C ILE A 176 17.11 3.31 1.25
N ILE A 177 18.32 2.79 1.42
CA ILE A 177 18.95 2.51 2.72
C ILE A 177 20.41 2.93 2.66
N HIS A 178 20.86 3.68 3.67
CA HIS A 178 22.24 4.15 3.76
C HIS A 178 22.93 3.62 5.02
N LYS A 179 23.78 2.62 4.84
CA LYS A 179 24.63 2.03 5.91
C LYS A 179 23.86 1.68 7.19
N ALA A 180 22.60 1.20 7.04
CA ALA A 180 21.82 0.72 8.17
C ALA A 180 22.42 -0.56 8.75
N MET A 181 22.38 -0.68 10.08
CA MET A 181 22.93 -1.84 10.78
C MET A 181 21.82 -2.83 11.13
N PHE A 182 22.12 -4.12 11.05
CA PHE A 182 21.23 -5.17 11.51
C PHE A 182 21.32 -5.26 13.04
N ASP A 183 20.42 -4.61 13.72
CA ASP A 183 20.35 -4.50 15.18
C ASP A 183 19.26 -5.37 15.82
N TYR A 184 18.40 -5.96 15.01
CA TYR A 184 17.32 -6.82 15.48
C TYR A 184 17.29 -8.17 14.77
N ILE A 185 17.35 -9.26 15.56
CA ILE A 185 17.24 -10.63 15.06
C ILE A 185 15.94 -11.24 15.58
N ASP A 186 15.02 -11.53 14.67
CA ASP A 186 13.83 -12.32 14.94
C ASP A 186 14.13 -13.82 14.72
N ARG A 187 14.48 -14.50 15.80
CA ARG A 187 14.76 -15.93 15.74
C ARG A 187 13.55 -16.79 15.40
N SER A 188 12.35 -16.31 15.68
CA SER A 188 11.12 -17.06 15.40
C SER A 188 10.87 -17.23 13.90
N THR A 189 11.16 -16.19 13.14
CA THR A 189 11.08 -16.17 11.67
C THR A 189 12.44 -16.25 10.99
N CYS A 190 13.55 -16.47 11.73
CA CYS A 190 14.92 -16.53 11.20
C CYS A 190 15.24 -15.34 10.28
N ARG A 191 15.03 -14.13 10.79
CA ARG A 191 15.30 -12.87 10.08
C ARG A 191 16.15 -11.93 10.89
N ALA A 192 17.17 -11.37 10.27
CA ALA A 192 17.87 -10.20 10.81
C ALA A 192 17.36 -8.96 10.09
N LEU A 193 17.05 -7.91 10.83
CA LEU A 193 16.35 -6.72 10.33
C LEU A 193 17.19 -5.46 10.49
N ALA A 194 17.22 -4.64 9.44
CA ALA A 194 17.70 -3.28 9.45
C ALA A 194 16.68 -2.35 8.81
N PHE A 195 16.70 -1.07 9.12
CA PHE A 195 15.84 -0.10 8.48
C PHE A 195 16.52 1.26 8.32
N ASP A 196 15.98 2.04 7.39
CA ASP A 196 16.33 3.45 7.23
C ASP A 196 15.08 4.24 6.80
N TYR A 197 15.10 5.55 6.98
CA TYR A 197 14.02 6.43 6.56
C TYR A 197 14.20 6.84 5.10
N LEU A 198 13.13 6.70 4.30
CA LEU A 198 13.14 7.14 2.91
C LEU A 198 13.30 8.66 2.81
N VAL A 199 14.17 9.09 1.90
CA VAL A 199 14.37 10.51 1.57
C VAL A 199 13.58 10.83 0.30
N PHE A 200 12.52 11.61 0.46
CA PHE A 200 11.67 12.03 -0.64
C PHE A 200 12.13 13.34 -1.26
N SER A 201 11.80 13.51 -2.53
CA SER A 201 12.03 14.77 -3.25
C SER A 201 11.35 15.94 -2.51
N PRO A 202 11.98 17.13 -2.49
CA PRO A 202 11.37 18.36 -1.93
C PRO A 202 10.00 18.71 -2.51
N ALA A 203 9.62 18.17 -3.67
CA ALA A 203 8.27 18.28 -4.22
C ALA A 203 7.19 17.56 -3.37
N HIS A 204 7.60 16.68 -2.45
CA HIS A 204 6.72 15.91 -1.56
C HIS A 204 7.00 16.18 -0.07
N PRO A 205 6.92 17.45 0.41
CA PRO A 205 7.38 17.84 1.76
C PRO A 205 6.54 17.24 2.90
N PHE A 206 5.40 16.62 2.60
CA PHE A 206 4.44 16.11 3.59
C PHE A 206 4.43 14.58 3.73
N VAL A 207 5.48 13.90 3.30
CA VAL A 207 5.64 12.44 3.42
C VAL A 207 6.85 12.11 4.30
N PRO A 208 6.87 12.48 5.58
CA PRO A 208 7.97 12.16 6.47
C PRO A 208 7.76 10.80 7.14
N GLY A 209 8.88 10.16 7.52
CA GLY A 209 8.88 9.06 8.47
C GLY A 209 8.49 7.68 7.91
N ILE A 210 8.47 7.50 6.59
CA ILE A 210 8.31 6.16 6.00
C ILE A 210 9.65 5.44 6.05
N ARG A 211 9.65 4.21 6.59
CA ARG A 211 10.82 3.37 6.69
C ARG A 211 10.85 2.35 5.55
N ALA A 212 12.04 2.16 5.00
CA ALA A 212 12.36 0.97 4.23
C ALA A 212 13.00 -0.05 5.18
N TRP A 213 12.48 -1.26 5.18
CA TRP A 213 13.04 -2.38 5.93
C TRP A 213 13.76 -3.31 4.99
N ILE A 214 14.88 -3.85 5.47
CA ILE A 214 15.59 -4.94 4.81
C ILE A 214 15.83 -6.05 5.82
N ALA A 215 15.58 -7.30 5.38
CA ALA A 215 15.78 -8.49 6.18
C ALA A 215 16.73 -9.45 5.48
N LEU A 216 17.69 -9.98 6.23
CA LEU A 216 18.41 -11.19 5.87
C LEU A 216 17.56 -12.40 6.29
N LEU A 217 17.24 -13.25 5.34
CA LEU A 217 16.57 -14.53 5.58
C LEU A 217 17.62 -15.60 5.73
N PHE A 218 17.69 -16.24 6.90
CA PHE A 218 18.75 -17.17 7.20
C PHE A 218 18.28 -18.53 7.75
N MET A 219 19.17 -19.47 7.74
CA MET A 219 19.06 -20.74 8.47
C MET A 219 20.16 -20.80 9.52
N GLU A 220 19.83 -21.33 10.71
CA GLU A 220 20.81 -21.61 11.75
C GLU A 220 21.44 -22.97 11.48
N HIS A 221 22.76 -23.04 11.50
CA HIS A 221 23.49 -24.30 11.40
C HIS A 221 23.87 -24.79 12.79
N GLY A 222 23.17 -25.79 13.30
CA GLY A 222 23.51 -26.58 14.47
C GLY A 222 24.20 -25.84 15.62
N ASP A 223 25.42 -26.33 15.99
CA ASP A 223 26.23 -25.78 17.08
C ASP A 223 27.17 -24.63 16.65
N ASP A 224 27.23 -24.29 15.37
CA ASP A 224 28.05 -23.20 14.86
C ASP A 224 27.37 -21.85 15.11
N CYS A 225 28.18 -20.85 15.55
CA CYS A 225 27.72 -19.49 15.81
C CYS A 225 27.50 -18.66 14.52
N ASP A 226 27.20 -19.30 13.39
CA ASP A 226 27.06 -18.66 12.09
C ASP A 226 25.62 -18.81 11.57
N ILE A 227 25.17 -17.81 10.84
CA ILE A 227 23.90 -17.86 10.10
C ILE A 227 24.16 -17.96 8.61
N ASP A 228 23.48 -18.87 7.93
CA ASP A 228 23.54 -19.02 6.47
C ASP A 228 22.43 -18.20 5.81
N VAL A 229 22.80 -17.14 5.14
CA VAL A 229 21.86 -16.25 4.44
C VAL A 229 21.52 -16.85 3.07
N PHE A 230 20.25 -17.14 2.88
CA PHE A 230 19.70 -17.68 1.63
C PHE A 230 18.81 -16.72 0.85
N GLY A 231 18.41 -15.61 1.47
CA GLY A 231 17.56 -14.62 0.84
C GLY A 231 17.62 -13.25 1.51
N ILE A 232 17.25 -12.26 0.74
CA ILE A 232 17.12 -10.86 1.17
C ILE A 232 15.69 -10.44 0.89
N GLU A 233 15.04 -9.81 1.86
CA GLU A 233 13.69 -9.27 1.73
C GLU A 233 13.73 -7.76 2.00
N MET A 234 13.05 -6.99 1.17
CA MET A 234 12.88 -5.56 1.37
C MET A 234 11.39 -5.22 1.34
N ASP A 235 10.92 -4.49 2.33
CA ASP A 235 9.55 -3.99 2.41
C ASP A 235 9.49 -2.53 2.88
N PHE A 236 8.32 -1.93 2.74
CA PHE A 236 8.07 -0.55 3.09
C PHE A 236 7.02 -0.45 4.20
N CYS A 237 7.10 -1.34 5.13
CA CYS A 237 6.31 -1.55 6.34
C CYS A 237 5.24 -0.48 6.61
N ASP A 238 3.99 -0.88 6.65
CA ASP A 238 2.80 -0.04 6.91
C ASP A 238 2.48 1.04 5.86
N ALA A 239 3.35 1.25 4.85
CA ALA A 239 3.17 2.30 3.86
C ALA A 239 2.78 1.77 2.47
N ALA A 240 3.10 0.51 2.15
CA ALA A 240 2.79 -0.11 0.87
C ALA A 240 2.48 -1.61 1.03
N ASN A 241 1.36 -2.05 0.49
CA ASN A 241 0.86 -3.42 0.59
C ASN A 241 0.78 -4.14 -0.76
N ASN A 242 1.14 -3.47 -1.85
CA ASN A 242 1.15 -4.01 -3.20
C ASN A 242 2.22 -3.34 -4.06
N GLU A 243 2.46 -3.89 -5.24
CA GLU A 243 3.48 -3.41 -6.17
C GLU A 243 3.26 -1.94 -6.59
N GLU A 244 2.02 -1.55 -6.86
CA GLU A 244 1.68 -0.20 -7.29
C GLU A 244 2.03 0.84 -6.21
N GLU A 245 1.72 0.53 -4.95
CA GLU A 245 2.04 1.39 -3.81
C GLU A 245 3.55 1.49 -3.57
N VAL A 246 4.29 0.38 -3.70
CA VAL A 246 5.77 0.39 -3.64
C VAL A 246 6.35 1.25 -4.75
N LEU A 247 5.90 1.08 -5.98
CA LEU A 247 6.36 1.89 -7.11
C LEU A 247 6.04 3.38 -6.91
N TRP A 248 4.91 3.68 -6.29
CA TRP A 248 4.53 5.04 -5.93
C TRP A 248 5.50 5.67 -4.92
N LEU A 249 5.89 4.93 -3.88
CA LEU A 249 6.91 5.37 -2.92
C LEU A 249 8.25 5.59 -3.61
N LEU A 250 8.67 4.66 -4.48
CA LEU A 250 9.92 4.78 -5.21
C LEU A 250 9.91 5.96 -6.20
N ASP A 251 8.76 6.27 -6.85
CA ASP A 251 8.65 7.43 -7.76
C ASP A 251 8.82 8.77 -7.03
N MET A 252 8.47 8.83 -5.74
CA MET A 252 8.59 10.04 -4.92
C MET A 252 9.99 10.28 -4.33
N LEU A 253 10.92 9.34 -4.42
CA LEU A 253 12.28 9.48 -3.87
C LEU A 253 13.01 10.70 -4.45
N ASP A 254 14.04 11.15 -3.73
CA ASP A 254 14.93 12.24 -4.17
C ASP A 254 15.90 11.74 -5.25
N TRP A 255 15.42 11.66 -6.48
CA TRP A 255 16.18 11.22 -7.64
C TRP A 255 17.20 12.28 -8.10
N LYS A 256 18.47 11.94 -8.09
CA LYS A 256 19.59 12.79 -8.52
C LYS A 256 20.31 12.26 -9.74
#